data_97c016875a0282a4c5f9bd5205e2ac39
#
_entry.id   97c016875a0282a4c5f9bd5205e2ac39
#
_cell.length_a   1.000
_cell.length_b   1.000
_cell.length_c   1.000
_cell.angle_alpha   90.00
_cell.angle_beta   90.00
_cell.angle_gamma   90.00
#
_symmetry.space_group_name_H-M   'P 1'
#
loop_
_entity.id
_entity.type
_entity.pdbx_description
1 polymer ?
#
loop_
_entity_poly.entity_id
_entity_poly.type
_entity_poly.pdbx_seq_one_letter_code
_entity_poly.pdbx_strand_id
1 'polypeptide(L)'
;FSKKPERALLKLRKELKLFANLRPAICFKQLVDASTLKPEIVSGLDIMIVRELTGGIYFGEPRGIKPIENGERKGINTHTYTSSEIIRVAKIAFDLAKKRSNKVTSCEKSNVMEAGQLWKEEVQALHEKEYKDVELSHMLADNCAMQLLRNPKQFDVIVTDNLFGDMLSDQAS
;
A
#
# COMPACT_ATOMS: atom_id res chain seq x y z
N PHE A 1 31.92 4.22 7.68
CA PHE A 1 30.76 5.06 7.30
C PHE A 1 29.63 4.16 6.82
N SER A 2 28.72 3.75 7.73
CA SER A 2 27.52 3.00 7.37
C SER A 2 26.34 3.98 7.22
N LYS A 3 26.38 4.83 6.21
CA LYS A 3 25.19 5.62 5.82
C LYS A 3 24.36 4.74 4.89
N LYS A 4 23.32 4.13 5.43
CA LYS A 4 22.34 3.42 4.60
C LYS A 4 21.55 4.46 3.80
N PRO A 5 21.48 4.37 2.45
CA PRO A 5 20.75 5.31 1.58
C PRO A 5 19.27 5.45 2.00
N GLU A 6 18.67 4.36 2.47
CA GLU A 6 17.28 4.31 2.92
C GLU A 6 17.00 5.29 4.07
N ARG A 7 17.97 5.52 4.98
CA ARG A 7 17.79 6.48 6.09
C ARG A 7 17.65 7.91 5.61
N ALA A 8 18.38 8.28 4.55
CA ALA A 8 18.27 9.61 3.95
C ALA A 8 16.89 9.80 3.31
N LEU A 9 16.42 8.78 2.59
CA LEU A 9 15.12 8.78 1.95
C LEU A 9 13.98 8.88 2.97
N LEU A 10 14.04 8.10 4.05
CA LEU A 10 13.03 8.14 5.12
C LEU A 10 12.99 9.52 5.81
N LYS A 11 14.17 10.14 6.04
CA LYS A 11 14.24 11.50 6.58
C LYS A 11 13.60 12.51 5.64
N LEU A 12 13.88 12.44 4.35
CA LEU A 12 13.31 13.32 3.34
C LEU A 12 11.77 13.20 3.30
N ARG A 13 11.24 11.98 3.31
CA ARG A 13 9.80 11.72 3.34
C ARG A 13 9.12 12.38 4.54
N LYS A 14 9.74 12.28 5.72
CA LYS A 14 9.24 12.88 6.96
C LYS A 14 9.27 14.41 6.92
N GLU A 15 10.42 15.00 6.59
CA GLU A 15 10.62 16.46 6.57
C GLU A 15 9.70 17.15 5.54
N LEU A 16 9.54 16.58 4.37
CA LEU A 16 8.70 17.12 3.31
C LEU A 16 7.22 16.66 3.43
N LYS A 17 6.87 15.87 4.45
CA LYS A 17 5.52 15.30 4.65
C LYS A 17 4.96 14.61 3.41
N LEU A 18 5.79 13.85 2.72
CA LEU A 18 5.42 13.10 1.53
C LEU A 18 4.63 11.84 1.94
N PHE A 19 3.33 11.98 2.10
CA PHE A 19 2.49 10.92 2.69
C PHE A 19 1.92 9.92 1.68
N ALA A 20 1.86 10.27 0.39
CA ALA A 20 1.35 9.39 -0.65
C ALA A 20 2.39 9.16 -1.75
N ASN A 21 2.67 7.92 -2.05
CA ASN A 21 3.51 7.50 -3.17
C ASN A 21 2.64 6.87 -4.25
N LEU A 22 2.69 7.45 -5.43
CA LEU A 22 1.97 6.95 -6.60
C LEU A 22 2.90 6.03 -7.39
N ARG A 23 2.54 4.76 -7.47
CA ARG A 23 3.31 3.72 -8.18
C ARG A 23 2.47 3.13 -9.30
N PRO A 24 2.65 3.60 -10.55
CA PRO A 24 1.97 3.00 -11.69
C PRO A 24 2.62 1.65 -12.04
N ALA A 25 1.79 0.65 -12.28
CA ALA A 25 2.17 -0.63 -12.88
C ALA A 25 1.48 -0.74 -14.24
N ILE A 26 2.24 -0.45 -15.30
CA ILE A 26 1.74 -0.38 -16.68
C ILE A 26 2.52 -1.35 -17.55
N CYS A 27 1.81 -2.25 -18.22
CA CYS A 27 2.42 -3.10 -19.22
C CYS A 27 2.28 -2.47 -20.61
N PHE A 28 3.37 -1.93 -21.14
CA PHE A 28 3.42 -1.42 -22.51
C PHE A 28 3.36 -2.56 -23.52
N LYS A 29 2.66 -2.36 -24.63
CA LYS A 29 2.48 -3.39 -25.67
C LYS A 29 3.80 -3.99 -26.15
N GLN A 30 4.85 -3.20 -26.22
CA GLN A 30 6.18 -3.61 -26.64
C GLN A 30 6.93 -4.49 -25.62
N LEU A 31 6.46 -4.52 -24.39
CA LEU A 31 7.09 -5.25 -23.27
C LEU A 31 6.31 -6.48 -22.82
N VAL A 32 5.17 -6.77 -23.46
CA VAL A 32 4.32 -7.93 -23.10
C VAL A 32 5.11 -9.23 -23.12
N ASP A 33 5.93 -9.44 -24.12
CA ASP A 33 6.74 -10.67 -24.29
C ASP A 33 7.95 -10.74 -23.33
N ALA A 34 8.29 -9.63 -22.65
CA ALA A 34 9.34 -9.60 -21.62
C ALA A 34 8.83 -10.03 -20.23
N SER A 35 7.51 -10.10 -20.05
CA SER A 35 6.92 -10.55 -18.80
C SER A 35 7.08 -12.06 -18.59
N THR A 36 7.25 -12.47 -17.33
CA THR A 36 7.20 -13.88 -16.92
C THR A 36 5.77 -14.43 -16.84
N LEU A 37 4.79 -13.55 -16.83
CA LEU A 37 3.37 -13.91 -16.87
C LEU A 37 2.90 -14.04 -18.32
N LYS A 38 1.83 -14.81 -18.51
CA LYS A 38 1.25 -15.00 -19.84
C LYS A 38 0.77 -13.68 -20.45
N PRO A 39 0.94 -13.47 -21.77
CA PRO A 39 0.54 -12.24 -22.47
C PRO A 39 -0.90 -11.81 -22.20
N GLU A 40 -1.84 -12.77 -22.14
CA GLU A 40 -3.25 -12.48 -21.87
C GLU A 40 -3.51 -11.91 -20.47
N ILE A 41 -2.61 -12.16 -19.51
CA ILE A 41 -2.71 -11.62 -18.15
C ILE A 41 -2.25 -10.16 -18.10
N VAL A 42 -1.11 -9.86 -18.75
CA VAL A 42 -0.44 -8.56 -18.59
C VAL A 42 -0.76 -7.56 -19.71
N SER A 43 -1.22 -8.00 -20.88
CA SER A 43 -1.49 -7.10 -22.00
C SER A 43 -2.54 -6.05 -21.65
N GLY A 44 -2.16 -4.76 -21.78
CA GLY A 44 -3.03 -3.62 -21.46
C GLY A 44 -3.24 -3.38 -19.97
N LEU A 45 -2.38 -3.93 -19.12
CA LEU A 45 -2.40 -3.67 -17.67
C LEU A 45 -2.07 -2.21 -17.39
N ASP A 46 -2.88 -1.57 -16.55
CA ASP A 46 -2.69 -0.22 -16.03
C ASP A 46 -3.29 -0.12 -14.62
N ILE A 47 -2.46 -0.31 -13.62
CA ILE A 47 -2.84 -0.23 -12.21
C ILE A 47 -2.10 0.94 -11.57
N MET A 48 -2.79 1.72 -10.74
CA MET A 48 -2.18 2.73 -9.89
C MET A 48 -2.18 2.26 -8.43
N ILE A 49 -1.00 2.05 -7.84
CA ILE A 49 -0.89 1.74 -6.42
C ILE A 49 -0.57 3.01 -5.65
N VAL A 50 -1.44 3.37 -4.72
CA VAL A 50 -1.31 4.51 -3.82
C VAL A 50 -0.85 3.99 -2.47
N ARG A 51 0.44 4.16 -2.18
CA ARG A 51 1.11 3.71 -0.96
C ARG A 51 1.19 4.85 0.05
N GLU A 52 0.72 4.65 1.27
CA GLU A 52 1.02 5.53 2.39
C GLU A 52 2.52 5.47 2.73
N LEU A 53 3.18 6.62 3.00
CA LEU A 53 4.65 6.68 3.12
C LEU A 53 5.18 7.09 4.48
N THR A 54 4.37 7.67 5.35
CA THR A 54 4.86 8.37 6.56
C THR A 54 4.45 7.73 7.87
N GLY A 55 3.61 6.70 7.81
CA GLY A 55 3.15 5.91 8.96
C GLY A 55 3.60 4.45 8.93
N GLY A 56 2.93 3.66 9.74
CA GLY A 56 3.08 2.22 9.81
C GLY A 56 4.37 1.74 10.45
N ILE A 57 4.75 0.51 10.14
CA ILE A 57 5.86 -0.22 10.80
C ILE A 57 7.24 0.42 10.57
N TYR A 58 7.40 1.25 9.53
CA TYR A 58 8.68 1.93 9.26
C TYR A 58 8.93 3.12 10.19
N PHE A 59 7.89 3.64 10.86
CA PHE A 59 7.98 4.84 11.70
C PHE A 59 7.43 4.65 13.11
N GLY A 60 6.65 3.59 13.36
CA GLY A 60 6.01 3.35 14.65
C GLY A 60 7.00 3.09 15.78
N GLU A 61 6.64 3.57 16.97
CA GLU A 61 7.39 3.36 18.22
C GLU A 61 6.51 2.57 19.21
N PRO A 62 7.11 1.75 20.12
CA PRO A 62 8.55 1.49 20.29
C PRO A 62 9.14 0.61 19.17
N ARG A 63 10.42 0.83 18.87
CA ARG A 63 11.18 0.03 17.90
C ARG A 63 12.61 -0.18 18.32
N GLY A 64 13.26 -1.21 17.79
CA GLY A 64 14.68 -1.47 18.01
C GLY A 64 14.96 -2.90 18.47
N ILE A 65 16.23 -3.15 18.78
CA ILE A 65 16.69 -4.42 19.33
C ILE A 65 17.15 -4.17 20.75
N LYS A 66 16.57 -4.89 21.71
CA LYS A 66 16.87 -4.77 23.14
C LYS A 66 17.35 -6.12 23.68
N PRO A 67 18.36 -6.12 24.57
CA PRO A 67 18.70 -7.34 25.33
C PRO A 67 17.52 -7.68 26.26
N ILE A 68 17.31 -8.96 26.45
CA ILE A 68 16.38 -9.52 27.44
C ILE A 68 17.13 -10.53 28.31
N GLU A 69 16.43 -11.20 29.22
CA GLU A 69 17.01 -12.21 30.12
C GLU A 69 17.67 -13.34 29.35
N ASN A 70 18.58 -14.07 30.05
CA ASN A 70 19.31 -15.23 29.53
C ASN A 70 20.20 -14.95 28.29
N GLY A 71 20.64 -13.71 28.09
CA GLY A 71 21.49 -13.35 26.96
C GLY A 71 20.80 -13.28 25.63
N GLU A 72 19.47 -13.42 25.58
CA GLU A 72 18.66 -13.25 24.37
C GLU A 72 18.46 -11.79 23.98
N ARG A 73 18.00 -11.55 22.77
CA ARG A 73 17.65 -10.23 22.26
C ARG A 73 16.24 -10.25 21.67
N LYS A 74 15.50 -9.17 21.89
CA LYS A 74 14.16 -8.95 21.34
C LYS A 74 14.18 -7.83 20.30
N GLY A 75 13.77 -8.14 19.07
CA GLY A 75 13.50 -7.15 18.03
C GLY A 75 12.05 -6.68 18.10
N ILE A 76 11.82 -5.36 18.02
CA ILE A 76 10.49 -4.75 18.10
C ILE A 76 10.33 -3.79 16.94
N ASN A 77 9.21 -3.91 16.24
CA ASN A 77 8.68 -2.90 15.34
C ASN A 77 7.19 -2.71 15.64
N THR A 78 6.72 -1.48 15.67
CA THR A 78 5.34 -1.16 15.98
C THR A 78 4.65 -0.67 14.71
N HIS A 79 3.51 -1.26 14.37
CA HIS A 79 2.69 -0.88 13.22
C HIS A 79 1.52 -0.02 13.73
N THR A 80 1.54 1.27 13.41
CA THR A 80 0.53 2.23 13.88
C THR A 80 0.05 3.13 12.76
N TYR A 81 -1.26 3.42 12.79
CA TYR A 81 -1.89 4.44 11.96
C TYR A 81 -2.91 5.22 12.76
N THR A 82 -3.06 6.49 12.43
CA THR A 82 -4.17 7.33 12.88
C THR A 82 -5.22 7.46 11.79
N SER A 83 -6.47 7.75 12.18
CA SER A 83 -7.56 8.01 11.22
C SER A 83 -7.20 9.06 10.18
N SER A 84 -6.53 10.14 10.60
CA SER A 84 -6.14 11.23 9.69
C SER A 84 -5.10 10.78 8.64
N GLU A 85 -4.18 9.90 8.99
CA GLU A 85 -3.21 9.34 8.06
C GLU A 85 -3.86 8.44 7.01
N ILE A 86 -4.81 7.62 7.44
CA ILE A 86 -5.59 6.76 6.55
C ILE A 86 -6.46 7.58 5.60
N ILE A 87 -7.25 8.51 6.15
CA ILE A 87 -8.20 9.32 5.39
C ILE A 87 -7.48 10.15 4.31
N ARG A 88 -6.34 10.79 4.62
CA ARG A 88 -5.63 11.62 3.65
C ARG A 88 -5.12 10.83 2.43
N VAL A 89 -4.61 9.62 2.63
CA VAL A 89 -4.13 8.79 1.52
C VAL A 89 -5.28 8.15 0.75
N ALA A 90 -6.36 7.76 1.44
CA ALA A 90 -7.57 7.24 0.81
C ALA A 90 -8.24 8.28 -0.10
N LYS A 91 -8.29 9.57 0.30
CA LYS A 91 -8.79 10.65 -0.55
C LYS A 91 -8.02 10.74 -1.87
N ILE A 92 -6.69 10.66 -1.82
CA ILE A 92 -5.87 10.65 -3.05
C ILE A 92 -6.26 9.47 -3.97
N ALA A 93 -6.48 8.29 -3.40
CA ALA A 93 -6.86 7.10 -4.18
C ALA A 93 -8.25 7.26 -4.83
N PHE A 94 -9.23 7.74 -4.08
CA PHE A 94 -10.57 7.99 -4.61
C PHE A 94 -10.58 9.08 -5.69
N ASP A 95 -9.87 10.18 -5.48
CA ASP A 95 -9.77 11.27 -6.46
C ASP A 95 -9.06 10.82 -7.75
N LEU A 96 -8.08 9.93 -7.64
CA LEU A 96 -7.45 9.31 -8.80
C LEU A 96 -8.40 8.36 -9.52
N ALA A 97 -9.14 7.52 -8.79
CA ALA A 97 -10.09 6.58 -9.38
C ALA A 97 -11.17 7.29 -10.21
N LYS A 98 -11.69 8.45 -9.74
CA LYS A 98 -12.64 9.29 -10.51
C LYS A 98 -12.09 9.77 -11.86
N LYS A 99 -10.78 9.82 -12.03
CA LYS A 99 -10.10 10.20 -13.28
C LYS A 99 -9.69 8.99 -14.12
N ARG A 100 -9.98 7.77 -13.64
CA ARG A 100 -9.64 6.49 -14.25
C ARG A 100 -10.92 5.65 -14.42
N SER A 101 -10.89 4.37 -14.03
CA SER A 101 -12.03 3.46 -14.20
C SER A 101 -13.01 3.46 -13.02
N ASN A 102 -12.91 4.46 -12.14
CA ASN A 102 -13.82 4.70 -11.02
C ASN A 102 -13.89 3.56 -9.99
N LYS A 103 -12.76 2.87 -9.76
CA LYS A 103 -12.67 1.71 -8.89
C LYS A 103 -11.48 1.79 -7.95
N VAL A 104 -11.71 1.55 -6.65
CA VAL A 104 -10.68 1.46 -5.61
C VAL A 104 -10.73 0.10 -4.93
N THR A 105 -9.57 -0.53 -4.79
CA THR A 105 -9.38 -1.69 -3.92
C THR A 105 -8.52 -1.26 -2.73
N SER A 106 -9.10 -1.26 -1.53
CA SER A 106 -8.38 -1.01 -0.28
C SER A 106 -7.75 -2.31 0.22
N CYS A 107 -6.42 -2.34 0.27
CA CYS A 107 -5.65 -3.50 0.73
C CYS A 107 -5.13 -3.29 2.15
N GLU A 108 -5.43 -4.22 3.03
CA GLU A 108 -5.08 -4.20 4.45
C GLU A 108 -5.01 -5.61 5.05
N LYS A 109 -4.77 -5.74 6.34
CA LYS A 109 -4.74 -7.03 7.05
C LYS A 109 -5.67 -7.02 8.27
N SER A 110 -6.93 -6.65 8.06
CA SER A 110 -7.96 -6.45 9.10
C SER A 110 -8.30 -7.71 9.90
N ASN A 111 -8.02 -8.89 9.35
CA ASN A 111 -8.34 -10.14 10.02
C ASN A 111 -7.41 -10.52 11.18
N VAL A 112 -6.25 -9.82 11.32
CA VAL A 112 -5.24 -10.11 12.37
C VAL A 112 -4.55 -8.86 12.92
N MET A 113 -4.80 -7.67 12.37
CA MET A 113 -4.13 -6.42 12.76
C MET A 113 -5.16 -5.35 13.08
N GLU A 114 -5.12 -4.80 14.30
CA GLU A 114 -5.99 -3.69 14.73
C GLU A 114 -5.79 -2.43 13.85
N ALA A 115 -4.56 -2.13 13.47
CA ALA A 115 -4.29 -1.04 12.53
C ALA A 115 -4.88 -1.31 11.13
N GLY A 116 -4.98 -2.58 10.72
CA GLY A 116 -5.66 -3.00 9.51
C GLY A 116 -7.18 -2.89 9.63
N GLN A 117 -7.73 -3.22 10.79
CA GLN A 117 -9.15 -3.04 11.07
C GLN A 117 -9.55 -1.56 11.03
N LEU A 118 -8.79 -0.70 11.72
CA LEU A 118 -8.98 0.75 11.67
C LEU A 118 -8.89 1.27 10.22
N TRP A 119 -7.90 0.80 9.45
CA TRP A 119 -7.76 1.17 8.04
C TRP A 119 -9.02 0.90 7.25
N LYS A 120 -9.55 -0.31 7.36
CA LYS A 120 -10.77 -0.72 6.67
C LYS A 120 -11.97 0.14 7.06
N GLU A 121 -12.15 0.38 8.36
CA GLU A 121 -13.28 1.17 8.90
C GLU A 121 -13.22 2.63 8.41
N GLU A 122 -12.05 3.28 8.46
CA GLU A 122 -11.89 4.67 8.03
C GLU A 122 -12.06 4.84 6.51
N VAL A 123 -11.54 3.90 5.71
CA VAL A 123 -11.74 3.93 4.25
C VAL A 123 -13.20 3.72 3.89
N GLN A 124 -13.89 2.79 4.56
CA GLN A 124 -15.31 2.54 4.37
C GLN A 124 -16.15 3.77 4.76
N ALA A 125 -15.91 4.34 5.93
CA ALA A 125 -16.63 5.53 6.39
C ALA A 125 -16.43 6.74 5.46
N LEU A 126 -15.20 6.96 4.98
CA LEU A 126 -14.89 7.99 4.01
C LEU A 126 -15.65 7.78 2.68
N HIS A 127 -15.66 6.55 2.18
CA HIS A 127 -16.38 6.18 0.97
C HIS A 127 -17.88 6.48 1.10
N GLU A 128 -18.51 6.02 2.18
CA GLU A 128 -19.94 6.23 2.44
C GLU A 128 -20.33 7.70 2.57
N LYS A 129 -19.41 8.54 3.03
CA LYS A 129 -19.63 9.96 3.24
C LYS A 129 -19.41 10.80 1.97
N GLU A 130 -18.31 10.57 1.25
CA GLU A 130 -17.80 11.50 0.23
C GLU A 130 -17.62 10.87 -1.16
N TYR A 131 -17.62 9.53 -1.29
CA TYR A 131 -17.21 8.84 -2.53
C TYR A 131 -18.13 7.69 -2.94
N LYS A 132 -19.43 7.78 -2.65
CA LYS A 132 -20.43 6.73 -2.98
C LYS A 132 -20.52 6.39 -4.47
N ASP A 133 -20.06 7.29 -5.32
CA ASP A 133 -20.02 7.16 -6.77
C ASP A 133 -18.81 6.35 -7.27
N VAL A 134 -17.85 6.01 -6.39
CA VAL A 134 -16.69 5.17 -6.71
C VAL A 134 -16.95 3.73 -6.26
N GLU A 135 -16.64 2.74 -7.07
CA GLU A 135 -16.69 1.33 -6.64
C GLU A 135 -15.58 1.08 -5.61
N LEU A 136 -15.95 0.64 -4.41
CA LEU A 136 -14.99 0.25 -3.36
C LEU A 136 -15.05 -1.24 -3.08
N SER A 137 -13.89 -1.88 -3.05
CA SER A 137 -13.71 -3.23 -2.52
C SER A 137 -12.60 -3.28 -1.47
N HIS A 138 -12.74 -4.16 -0.49
CA HIS A 138 -11.68 -4.44 0.49
C HIS A 138 -11.07 -5.80 0.19
N MET A 139 -9.74 -5.89 0.26
CA MET A 139 -9.03 -7.13 0.00
C MET A 139 -7.87 -7.30 0.99
N LEU A 140 -7.76 -8.47 1.60
CA LEU A 140 -6.61 -8.78 2.44
C LEU A 140 -5.33 -8.76 1.61
N ALA A 141 -4.24 -8.22 2.15
CA ALA A 141 -3.00 -7.99 1.43
C ALA A 141 -2.38 -9.24 0.81
N ASP A 142 -2.48 -10.38 1.49
CA ASP A 142 -2.05 -11.69 0.96
C ASP A 142 -2.89 -12.16 -0.23
N ASN A 143 -4.21 -11.94 -0.19
CA ASN A 143 -5.07 -12.21 -1.34
C ASN A 143 -4.76 -11.24 -2.49
N CYS A 144 -4.55 -9.95 -2.21
CA CYS A 144 -4.17 -8.98 -3.22
C CYS A 144 -2.88 -9.38 -3.94
N ALA A 145 -1.88 -9.85 -3.20
CA ALA A 145 -0.64 -10.37 -3.77
C ALA A 145 -0.88 -11.54 -4.74
N MET A 146 -1.73 -12.50 -4.36
CA MET A 146 -2.12 -13.60 -5.26
C MET A 146 -2.88 -13.11 -6.50
N GLN A 147 -3.79 -12.17 -6.33
CA GLN A 147 -4.64 -11.66 -7.41
C GLN A 147 -3.85 -10.80 -8.42
N LEU A 148 -2.81 -10.11 -7.98
CA LEU A 148 -1.89 -9.39 -8.89
C LEU A 148 -1.21 -10.33 -9.89
N LEU A 149 -1.00 -11.60 -9.55
CA LEU A 149 -0.46 -12.62 -10.46
C LEU A 149 -1.54 -13.33 -11.28
N ARG A 150 -2.72 -13.56 -10.68
CA ARG A 150 -3.78 -14.39 -11.30
C ARG A 150 -4.72 -13.59 -12.19
N ASN A 151 -5.12 -12.41 -11.74
CA ASN A 151 -6.09 -11.54 -12.42
C ASN A 151 -5.83 -10.07 -12.11
N PRO A 152 -4.67 -9.51 -12.53
CA PRO A 152 -4.31 -8.13 -12.23
C PRO A 152 -5.27 -7.11 -12.88
N LYS A 153 -5.91 -7.46 -13.98
CA LYS A 153 -6.85 -6.57 -14.70
C LYS A 153 -8.13 -6.24 -13.93
N GLN A 154 -8.40 -6.90 -12.81
CA GLN A 154 -9.51 -6.54 -11.94
C GLN A 154 -9.26 -5.23 -11.16
N PHE A 155 -8.00 -4.79 -11.06
CA PHE A 155 -7.61 -3.59 -10.32
C PHE A 155 -7.54 -2.36 -11.23
N ASP A 156 -7.93 -1.21 -10.69
CA ASP A 156 -7.71 0.12 -11.26
C ASP A 156 -6.81 0.92 -10.32
N VAL A 157 -7.31 1.30 -9.14
CA VAL A 157 -6.52 1.94 -8.08
C VAL A 157 -6.48 1.03 -6.85
N ILE A 158 -5.28 0.76 -6.35
CA ILE A 158 -5.08 0.07 -5.07
C ILE A 158 -4.59 1.09 -4.06
N VAL A 159 -5.24 1.19 -2.89
CA VAL A 159 -4.76 1.98 -1.75
C VAL A 159 -4.35 1.06 -0.62
N THR A 160 -3.19 1.32 -0.02
CA THR A 160 -2.63 0.43 0.99
C THR A 160 -1.61 1.14 1.88
N ASP A 161 -1.30 0.52 3.00
CA ASP A 161 -0.32 1.00 3.97
C ASP A 161 1.13 0.99 3.43
N ASN A 162 2.05 1.42 4.27
CA ASN A 162 3.45 1.58 3.89
C ASN A 162 4.13 0.23 3.59
N LEU A 163 3.91 -0.79 4.42
CA LEU A 163 4.56 -2.11 4.28
C LEU A 163 3.99 -2.87 3.09
N PHE A 164 2.67 -3.06 3.07
CA PHE A 164 2.03 -3.79 1.98
C PHE A 164 2.16 -3.05 0.65
N GLY A 165 2.14 -1.71 0.66
CA GLY A 165 2.36 -0.90 -0.52
C GLY A 165 3.75 -1.06 -1.14
N ASP A 166 4.77 -1.29 -0.32
CA ASP A 166 6.10 -1.63 -0.80
C ASP A 166 6.09 -2.97 -1.54
N MET A 167 5.61 -3.99 -0.86
CA MET A 167 5.58 -5.36 -1.39
C MET A 167 4.71 -5.50 -2.63
N LEU A 168 3.48 -4.97 -2.59
CA LEU A 168 2.52 -5.11 -3.69
C LEU A 168 2.94 -4.32 -4.93
N SER A 169 3.56 -3.14 -4.77
CA SER A 169 4.03 -2.37 -5.92
C SER A 169 5.25 -3.01 -6.60
N ASP A 170 6.16 -3.62 -5.83
CA ASP A 170 7.30 -4.35 -6.39
C ASP A 170 6.85 -5.64 -7.09
N GLN A 171 5.80 -6.29 -6.58
CA GLN A 171 5.21 -7.47 -7.22
C GLN A 171 4.45 -7.14 -8.52
N ALA A 172 3.88 -5.93 -8.61
CA ALA A 172 3.12 -5.49 -9.78
C ALA A 172 4.00 -4.92 -10.91
N SER A 173 5.30 -4.73 -10.65
CA SER A 173 6.26 -4.08 -11.55
C SER A 173 6.81 -5.01 -12.63
#